data_3781204767a76911907118e9707a2cfe
#
_entry.id   3781204767a76911907118e9707a2cfe
#
_cell.length_a   1.000
_cell.length_b   1.000
_cell.length_c   1.000
_cell.angle_alpha   90.00
_cell.angle_beta   90.00
_cell.angle_gamma   90.00
#
_symmetry.space_group_name_H-M   'P 1'
#
loop_
_entity.id
_entity.type
_entity.pdbx_description
1 polymer ?
#
loop_
_entity_poly.entity_id
_entity_poly.type
_entity_poly.pdbx_seq_one_letter_code
_entity_poly.pdbx_strand_id
1 'polypeptide(L)' 'MKTLVKQNQVGLLFKKGRFIKFVKAGLYHHFPSTFIEVINLNAEI' A
#
# COMPACT_ATOMS: atom_id res chain seq x y z
N MET A 1 7.44 10.70 0.42
CA MET A 1 5.98 10.55 0.30
C MET A 1 5.46 9.61 1.38
N LYS A 2 4.20 9.74 1.72
CA LYS A 2 3.59 8.93 2.77
C LYS A 2 2.28 8.34 2.26
N THR A 3 2.00 7.12 2.70
CA THR A 3 0.76 6.46 2.35
C THR A 3 0.19 5.82 3.61
N LEU A 4 -1.09 6.08 3.86
CA LEU A 4 -1.79 5.51 5.01
C LEU A 4 -2.63 4.33 4.54
N VAL A 5 -2.37 3.17 5.16
CA VAL A 5 -3.16 1.97 4.93
C VAL A 5 -4.03 1.75 6.17
N LYS A 6 -5.33 1.77 5.98
CA LYS A 6 -6.27 1.67 7.08
C LYS A 6 -6.45 0.22 7.51
N GLN A 7 -7.18 0.02 8.60
CA GLN A 7 -7.28 -1.31 9.21
C GLN A 7 -7.91 -2.36 8.30
N ASN A 8 -8.89 -1.97 7.51
CA ASN A 8 -9.55 -2.91 6.62
C ASN A 8 -9.04 -2.80 5.20
N GLN A 9 -7.77 -2.42 5.08
CA GLN A 9 -7.11 -2.29 3.78
C GLN A 9 -5.79 -3.04 3.81
N VAL A 10 -5.28 -3.30 2.63
CA VAL A 10 -3.94 -3.84 2.48
C VAL A 10 -3.23 -3.04 1.39
N GLY A 11 -1.95 -2.82 1.58
CA GLY A 11 -1.15 -2.12 0.60
C GLY A 11 -0.30 -3.09 -0.18
N LEU A 12 -0.08 -2.74 -1.45
CA LEU A 12 0.86 -3.47 -2.29
C LEU A 12 2.00 -2.53 -2.60
N LEU A 13 3.17 -2.90 -2.15
CA LEU A 13 4.35 -2.07 -2.34
C LEU A 13 4.99 -2.40 -3.69
N PHE A 14 5.13 -1.37 -4.50
CA PHE A 14 5.77 -1.48 -5.80
C PHE A 14 7.03 -0.63 -5.82
N LYS A 15 8.03 -1.11 -6.51
CA LYS A 15 9.25 -0.36 -6.71
C LYS A 15 9.61 -0.44 -8.19
N LYS A 16 9.68 0.73 -8.83
CA LYS A 16 10.00 0.83 -10.25
C LYS A 16 9.07 -0.04 -11.09
N GLY A 17 7.79 -0.06 -10.72
CA GLY A 17 6.81 -0.82 -11.43
C GLY A 17 6.78 -2.30 -11.11
N ARG A 18 7.55 -2.74 -10.13
CA ARG A 18 7.63 -4.15 -9.76
C ARG A 18 7.03 -4.37 -8.38
N PHE A 19 6.22 -5.40 -8.25
CA PHE A 19 5.63 -5.76 -6.97
C PHE A 19 6.73 -6.28 -6.05
N ILE A 20 6.75 -5.74 -4.82
CA ILE A 20 7.72 -6.16 -3.81
C ILE A 20 7.06 -7.02 -2.75
N LYS A 21 6.04 -6.48 -2.08
CA LYS A 21 5.40 -7.21 -0.99
C LYS A 21 4.09 -6.55 -0.60
N PHE A 22 3.30 -7.28 0.17
CA PHE A 22 2.12 -6.71 0.81
C PHE A 22 2.52 -6.00 2.09
N VAL A 23 1.80 -4.94 2.43
CA VAL A 23 2.01 -4.22 3.68
C VAL A 23 0.69 -4.12 4.42
N LYS A 24 0.78 -4.23 5.73
CA LYS A 24 -0.39 -4.20 6.59
C LYS A 24 -0.79 -2.76 6.87
N ALA A 25 -1.88 -2.61 7.66
CA ALA A 25 -2.34 -1.30 8.06
C ALA A 25 -1.23 -0.54 8.78
N GLY A 26 -1.15 0.75 8.48
CA GLY A 26 -0.15 1.60 9.09
C GLY A 26 0.22 2.74 8.18
N LEU A 27 1.09 3.60 8.68
CA LEU A 27 1.61 4.72 7.91
C LEU A 27 2.98 4.36 7.36
N TYR A 28 3.14 4.51 6.07
CA TYR A 28 4.37 4.12 5.41
C TYR A 28 4.99 5.30 4.70
N HIS A 29 6.31 5.41 4.82
CA HIS A 29 7.09 6.37 4.07
C HIS A 29 7.75 5.65 2.90
N HIS A 30 7.75 6.27 1.73
CA HIS A 30 8.37 5.63 0.59
C HIS A 30 9.01 6.69 -0.31
N PHE A 31 10.01 6.26 -1.04
CA PHE A 31 10.76 7.13 -1.93
C PHE A 31 10.01 7.34 -3.25
N PRO A 32 10.42 8.35 -4.03
CA PRO A 32 9.72 8.63 -5.28
C PRO A 32 9.66 7.47 -6.26
N SER A 33 10.65 6.57 -6.20
CA SER A 33 10.67 5.43 -7.10
C SER A 33 9.76 4.29 -6.65
N THR A 34 9.10 4.45 -5.51
CA THR A 34 8.20 3.43 -4.98
C THR A 34 6.81 4.01 -4.80
N PHE A 35 5.83 3.15 -4.79
CA PHE A 35 4.49 3.57 -4.41
C PHE A 35 3.73 2.40 -3.81
N ILE A 36 2.67 2.73 -3.09
CA ILE A 36 1.84 1.73 -2.44
C ILE A 36 0.43 1.88 -2.97
N GLU A 37 -0.09 0.78 -3.48
CA GLU A 37 -1.46 0.74 -3.92
C GLU A 37 -2.32 0.14 -2.82
N VAL A 38 -3.38 0.84 -2.45
CA VAL A 38 -4.21 0.45 -1.33
C VAL A 38 -5.47 -0.24 -1.86
N ILE A 39 -5.75 -1.42 -1.31
CA ILE A 39 -6.92 -2.20 -1.68
C ILE A 39 -7.79 -2.39 -0.46
N ASN A 40 -9.08 -2.16 -0.61
CA ASN A 40 -10.03 -2.40 0.48
C ASN A 40 -10.30 -3.88 0.61
N LEU A 41 -10.03 -4.41 1.78
CA LEU A 41 -10.33 -5.82 2.05
C LEU A 41 -11.81 -6.04 2.25
N ASN A 42 -12.47 -5.03 2.73
CA ASN A 42 -13.89 -5.10 3.02
C ASN A 42 -14.69 -4.53 1.87
N ALA A 43 -14.53 -5.13 0.72
CA ALA A 43 -15.17 -4.63 -0.50
C ALA A 43 -16.66 -4.95 -0.44
N GLU A 44 -17.43 -3.98 -0.05
CA GLU A 44 -18.86 -4.11 -0.01
C GLU A 44 -19.45 -3.97 -1.39
N ILE A 45 -20.34 -4.84 -1.68
CA ILE A 45 -20.99 -4.83 -2.97
C ILE A 45 -22.36 -4.20 -2.86
#